data_458072616ae80c89ef7a62e375e108c6
#
_entry.id   458072616ae80c89ef7a62e375e108c6
#
_cell.length_a   1.000
_cell.length_b   1.000
_cell.length_c   1.000
_cell.angle_alpha   90.00
_cell.angle_beta   90.00
_cell.angle_gamma   90.00
#
_symmetry.space_group_name_H-M   'P 1'
#
loop_
_entity.id
_entity.type
_entity.pdbx_description
1 polymer ?
#
loop_
_entity_poly.entity_id
_entity_poly.type
_entity_poly.pdbx_seq_one_letter_code
_entity_poly.pdbx_strand_id
1 'polypeptide(L)'
;MSELHILDVGRADCTVLLLDTPDGSRCVVIDGGGKFYKGRRPLLEFLTGRGINTIDLLILTHLHQDHFGGFVHLVDKITVREAVAPCGDLQFADCVYPVFGTQEYYREYHKFFQYLEHSGAKLLSSIECAERMFRFGDYMLECLYPLKNSTMRSVVYAMALCDQNLTEESMKWALDIHKQTCNEDSSIWLLKRNEEDLALFAGDSTDETLRTALCGHIITPHSKNYLTMALTSRFFRSMSKNF
;
A
#
# COMPACT_ATOMS: atom_id res chain seq x y z
N MET A 1 19.79 14.72 -1.70
CA MET A 1 19.16 14.45 -3.03
C MET A 1 18.07 13.43 -2.83
N SER A 2 16.85 13.72 -3.33
CA SER A 2 15.73 12.79 -3.18
C SER A 2 15.87 11.58 -4.11
N GLU A 3 15.43 10.43 -3.64
CA GLU A 3 15.58 9.13 -4.31
C GLU A 3 14.24 8.38 -4.32
N LEU A 4 13.94 7.67 -5.41
CA LEU A 4 12.87 6.71 -5.54
C LEU A 4 13.47 5.33 -5.76
N HIS A 5 13.15 4.37 -4.90
CA HIS A 5 13.64 3.01 -4.97
C HIS A 5 12.48 2.03 -5.16
N ILE A 6 12.57 1.22 -6.21
CA ILE A 6 11.71 0.07 -6.43
C ILE A 6 12.53 -1.14 -6.01
N LEU A 7 12.10 -1.83 -4.96
CA LEU A 7 12.86 -2.94 -4.42
C LEU A 7 12.59 -4.22 -5.23
N ASP A 8 13.63 -5.04 -5.43
CA ASP A 8 13.48 -6.38 -6.00
C ASP A 8 12.86 -7.31 -4.96
N VAL A 9 11.55 -7.43 -5.02
CA VAL A 9 10.70 -8.26 -4.15
C VAL A 9 10.01 -9.40 -4.91
N GLY A 10 10.38 -9.61 -6.18
CA GLY A 10 9.82 -10.65 -7.04
C GLY A 10 8.48 -10.26 -7.65
N ARG A 11 7.45 -11.09 -7.43
CA ARG A 11 6.08 -10.82 -7.91
C ARG A 11 5.27 -10.08 -6.85
N ALA A 12 5.78 -8.95 -6.41
CA ALA A 12 5.27 -8.17 -5.30
C ALA A 12 5.67 -6.72 -5.52
N ASP A 13 5.06 -5.78 -4.80
CA ASP A 13 5.36 -4.37 -4.91
C ASP A 13 5.95 -3.82 -3.60
N CYS A 14 7.03 -3.07 -3.73
CA CYS A 14 7.63 -2.33 -2.62
C CYS A 14 8.40 -1.13 -3.15
N THR A 15 7.94 0.06 -2.82
CA THR A 15 8.56 1.32 -3.21
C THR A 15 8.95 2.12 -1.97
N VAL A 16 10.17 2.67 -1.98
CA VAL A 16 10.66 3.56 -0.92
C VAL A 16 11.04 4.91 -1.54
N LEU A 17 10.44 5.98 -1.00
CA LEU A 17 10.78 7.34 -1.34
C LEU A 17 11.62 7.94 -0.21
N LEU A 18 12.79 8.43 -0.54
CA LEU A 18 13.63 9.23 0.35
C LEU A 18 13.57 10.67 -0.15
N LEU A 19 12.83 11.51 0.56
CA LEU A 19 12.55 12.88 0.16
C LEU A 19 13.44 13.83 0.98
N ASP A 20 14.34 14.53 0.29
CA ASP A 20 15.21 15.53 0.89
C ASP A 20 14.44 16.85 1.03
N THR A 21 14.22 17.27 2.27
CA THR A 21 13.43 18.45 2.60
C THR A 21 14.26 19.44 3.44
N PRO A 22 13.87 20.72 3.54
CA PRO A 22 14.57 21.68 4.40
C PRO A 22 14.69 21.23 5.86
N ASP A 23 13.74 20.45 6.33
CA ASP A 23 13.67 19.95 7.72
C ASP A 23 14.31 18.56 7.89
N GLY A 24 15.05 18.08 6.91
CA GLY A 24 15.71 16.77 6.91
C GLY A 24 15.08 15.77 5.93
N SER A 25 15.66 14.59 5.86
CA SER A 25 15.18 13.53 4.99
C SER A 25 13.90 12.89 5.55
N ARG A 26 12.93 12.63 4.67
CA ARG A 26 11.67 11.94 4.96
C ARG A 26 11.62 10.61 4.24
N CYS A 27 11.13 9.59 4.92
CA CYS A 27 10.98 8.26 4.36
C CYS A 27 9.50 7.93 4.18
N VAL A 28 9.09 7.66 2.93
CA VAL A 28 7.75 7.16 2.61
C VAL A 28 7.90 5.76 2.02
N VAL A 29 7.07 4.83 2.48
CA VAL A 29 7.04 3.46 1.96
C VAL A 29 5.65 3.18 1.41
N ILE A 30 5.59 2.70 0.16
CA ILE A 30 4.36 2.28 -0.51
C ILE A 30 4.51 0.80 -0.82
N ASP A 31 3.67 0.00 -0.17
CA ASP A 31 3.71 -1.46 -0.12
C ASP A 31 5.02 -2.04 0.43
N GLY A 32 4.95 -3.22 0.99
CA GLY A 32 6.06 -3.86 1.69
C GLY A 32 6.66 -5.05 0.96
N GLY A 33 6.05 -5.46 -0.15
CA GLY A 33 6.40 -6.71 -0.81
C GLY A 33 5.90 -7.94 -0.05
N GLY A 34 6.31 -9.11 -0.53
CA GLY A 34 6.08 -10.36 0.17
C GLY A 34 6.91 -10.49 1.44
N LYS A 35 6.50 -11.39 2.34
CA LYS A 35 7.20 -11.62 3.61
C LYS A 35 8.69 -11.98 3.41
N PHE A 36 8.98 -12.81 2.42
CA PHE A 36 10.34 -13.17 2.04
C PHE A 36 10.49 -13.22 0.52
N TYR A 37 11.64 -12.79 0.04
CA TYR A 37 12.03 -12.99 -1.34
C TYR A 37 13.45 -13.59 -1.40
N LYS A 38 13.58 -14.81 -1.94
CA LYS A 38 14.86 -15.56 -2.00
C LYS A 38 15.56 -15.67 -0.62
N GLY A 39 14.76 -15.90 0.45
CA GLY A 39 15.25 -15.97 1.83
C GLY A 39 15.62 -14.63 2.47
N ARG A 40 15.47 -13.52 1.76
CA ARG A 40 15.76 -12.16 2.23
C ARG A 40 14.48 -11.46 2.72
N ARG A 41 14.68 -10.33 3.42
CA ARG A 41 13.64 -9.38 3.89
C ARG A 41 13.90 -8.01 3.26
N PRO A 42 13.61 -7.83 1.94
CA PRO A 42 14.15 -6.71 1.16
C PRO A 42 13.89 -5.34 1.76
N LEU A 43 12.65 -5.07 2.21
CA LEU A 43 12.31 -3.78 2.81
C LEU A 43 13.10 -3.52 4.10
N LEU A 44 13.10 -4.46 5.05
CA LEU A 44 13.84 -4.29 6.30
C LEU A 44 15.34 -4.13 6.05
N GLU A 45 15.93 -4.96 5.18
CA GLU A 45 17.35 -4.90 4.83
C GLU A 45 17.71 -3.57 4.15
N PHE A 46 16.84 -3.05 3.27
CA PHE A 46 17.03 -1.74 2.66
C PHE A 46 17.04 -0.62 3.70
N LEU A 47 16.02 -0.57 4.56
CA LEU A 47 15.91 0.47 5.59
C LEU A 47 17.09 0.43 6.57
N THR A 48 17.39 -0.74 7.12
CA THR A 48 18.48 -0.89 8.09
C THR A 48 19.86 -0.64 7.45
N GLY A 49 20.08 -1.09 6.22
CA GLY A 49 21.32 -0.85 5.47
C GLY A 49 21.58 0.63 5.17
N ARG A 50 20.53 1.46 5.15
CA ARG A 50 20.58 2.92 5.00
C ARG A 50 20.56 3.67 6.34
N GLY A 51 20.50 2.96 7.47
CA GLY A 51 20.38 3.57 8.81
C GLY A 51 19.01 4.22 9.04
N ILE A 52 17.98 3.85 8.28
CA ILE A 52 16.63 4.39 8.41
C ILE A 52 15.91 3.59 9.49
N ASN A 53 15.56 4.25 10.58
CA ASN A 53 14.84 3.68 11.72
C ASN A 53 13.42 4.25 11.89
N THR A 54 13.03 5.18 11.00
CA THR A 54 11.71 5.81 11.03
C THR A 54 11.14 5.94 9.64
N ILE A 55 9.89 5.53 9.46
CA ILE A 55 9.05 5.77 8.28
C ILE A 55 8.10 6.91 8.65
N ASP A 56 8.15 8.01 7.88
CA ASP A 56 7.25 9.15 8.09
C ASP A 56 5.82 8.83 7.63
N LEU A 57 5.67 8.13 6.50
CA LEU A 57 4.39 7.65 5.98
C LEU A 57 4.54 6.25 5.39
N LEU A 58 3.75 5.32 5.87
CA LEU A 58 3.62 3.97 5.34
C LEU A 58 2.26 3.85 4.65
N ILE A 59 2.24 3.35 3.43
CA ILE A 59 1.01 3.13 2.65
C ILE A 59 0.92 1.67 2.26
N LEU A 60 -0.20 1.03 2.60
CA LEU A 60 -0.62 -0.25 2.05
C LEU A 60 -1.72 0.03 1.03
N THR A 61 -1.46 -0.28 -0.25
CA THR A 61 -2.42 0.03 -1.32
C THR A 61 -3.67 -0.83 -1.24
N HIS A 62 -3.52 -2.13 -0.98
CA HIS A 62 -4.62 -3.08 -0.84
C HIS A 62 -4.21 -4.32 -0.01
N LEU A 63 -5.20 -5.18 0.32
CA LEU A 63 -5.06 -6.28 1.27
C LEU A 63 -4.56 -7.59 0.63
N HIS A 64 -3.50 -7.55 -0.18
CA HIS A 64 -2.85 -8.77 -0.67
C HIS A 64 -1.50 -9.01 0.01
N GLN A 65 -1.15 -10.29 0.14
CA GLN A 65 0.04 -10.72 0.88
C GLN A 65 1.35 -10.21 0.26
N ASP A 66 1.40 -10.06 -1.04
CA ASP A 66 2.55 -9.56 -1.79
C ASP A 66 2.72 -8.04 -1.72
N HIS A 67 1.80 -7.33 -1.06
CA HIS A 67 1.91 -5.91 -0.73
C HIS A 67 2.14 -5.65 0.77
N PHE A 68 1.54 -6.48 1.63
CA PHE A 68 1.66 -6.33 3.08
C PHE A 68 2.85 -7.09 3.67
N GLY A 69 3.19 -8.27 3.12
CA GLY A 69 4.00 -9.29 3.81
C GLY A 69 5.32 -8.80 4.40
N GLY A 70 6.01 -7.87 3.74
CA GLY A 70 7.26 -7.30 4.22
C GLY A 70 7.13 -6.44 5.48
N PHE A 71 5.94 -5.89 5.75
CA PHE A 71 5.71 -5.03 6.92
C PHE A 71 5.82 -5.77 8.26
N VAL A 72 5.57 -7.08 8.28
CA VAL A 72 5.68 -7.89 9.51
C VAL A 72 7.10 -7.85 10.12
N HIS A 73 8.09 -7.58 9.28
CA HIS A 73 9.48 -7.51 9.73
C HIS A 73 9.85 -6.16 10.35
N LEU A 74 9.00 -5.15 10.22
CA LEU A 74 9.23 -3.80 10.77
C LEU A 74 8.90 -3.73 12.27
N VAL A 75 8.07 -4.66 12.77
CA VAL A 75 7.66 -4.73 14.17
C VAL A 75 8.88 -4.66 15.09
N ASP A 76 8.83 -3.77 16.08
CA ASP A 76 9.88 -3.50 17.08
C ASP A 76 11.25 -3.06 16.52
N LYS A 77 11.36 -2.76 15.22
CA LYS A 77 12.63 -2.38 14.58
C LYS A 77 12.58 -1.03 13.89
N ILE A 78 11.45 -0.67 13.32
CA ILE A 78 11.28 0.56 12.54
C ILE A 78 10.08 1.31 13.09
N THR A 79 10.25 2.52 13.54
CA THR A 79 9.15 3.38 13.97
C THR A 79 8.34 3.84 12.76
N VAL A 80 7.01 3.80 12.85
CA VAL A 80 6.11 4.37 11.83
C VAL A 80 5.36 5.54 12.46
N ARG A 81 5.39 6.72 11.81
CA ARG A 81 4.70 7.92 12.32
C ARG A 81 3.25 7.98 11.89
N GLU A 82 3.01 7.74 10.61
CA GLU A 82 1.67 7.74 10.02
C GLU A 82 1.54 6.56 9.07
N ALA A 83 0.41 5.88 9.09
CA ALA A 83 0.14 4.76 8.21
C ALA A 83 -1.25 4.87 7.56
N VAL A 84 -1.32 4.53 6.29
CA VAL A 84 -2.56 4.43 5.52
C VAL A 84 -2.72 2.99 5.06
N ALA A 85 -3.89 2.42 5.29
CA ALA A 85 -4.24 1.07 4.81
C ALA A 85 -5.70 1.07 4.31
N PRO A 86 -6.13 0.07 3.53
CA PRO A 86 -7.52 -0.03 3.08
C PRO A 86 -8.54 0.05 4.22
N CYS A 87 -8.22 -0.57 5.34
CA CYS A 87 -8.98 -0.51 6.60
C CYS A 87 -8.03 -0.62 7.79
N GLY A 88 -8.57 -0.43 8.99
CA GLY A 88 -7.84 -0.66 10.24
C GLY A 88 -7.61 -2.14 10.54
N ASP A 89 -7.45 -2.44 11.83
CA ASP A 89 -7.26 -3.80 12.28
C ASP A 89 -8.41 -4.73 11.90
N LEU A 90 -8.07 -5.96 11.50
CA LEU A 90 -9.00 -7.01 11.12
C LEU A 90 -8.81 -8.22 12.02
N GLN A 91 -9.83 -8.54 12.80
CA GLN A 91 -9.91 -9.76 13.60
C GLN A 91 -10.95 -10.69 12.98
N PHE A 92 -10.53 -11.50 12.02
CA PHE A 92 -11.44 -12.45 11.38
C PHE A 92 -12.00 -13.47 12.38
N ALA A 93 -13.21 -13.92 12.11
CA ALA A 93 -13.82 -15.01 12.84
C ALA A 93 -12.94 -16.28 12.78
N ASP A 94 -12.90 -17.06 13.86
CA ASP A 94 -12.04 -18.25 13.94
C ASP A 94 -12.32 -19.27 12.83
N CYS A 95 -13.56 -19.36 12.35
CA CYS A 95 -13.95 -20.24 11.25
C CYS A 95 -13.36 -19.83 9.89
N VAL A 96 -12.93 -18.57 9.74
CA VAL A 96 -12.37 -18.03 8.47
C VAL A 96 -10.92 -18.49 8.26
N TYR A 97 -10.14 -18.53 9.32
CA TYR A 97 -8.72 -18.86 9.23
C TYR A 97 -8.38 -20.17 8.53
N PRO A 98 -9.05 -21.31 8.81
CA PRO A 98 -8.76 -22.57 8.13
C PRO A 98 -9.00 -22.52 6.62
N VAL A 99 -9.98 -21.72 6.16
CA VAL A 99 -10.40 -21.66 4.76
C VAL A 99 -9.47 -20.79 3.92
N PHE A 100 -8.85 -19.79 4.51
CA PHE A 100 -7.92 -18.91 3.79
C PHE A 100 -6.66 -19.63 3.30
N GLY A 101 -6.24 -20.73 3.95
CA GLY A 101 -4.92 -21.31 3.70
C GLY A 101 -3.75 -20.36 4.01
N THR A 102 -4.05 -19.19 4.58
CA THR A 102 -3.12 -18.08 4.87
C THR A 102 -3.30 -17.56 6.30
N GLN A 103 -3.63 -18.46 7.23
CA GLN A 103 -3.90 -18.11 8.65
C GLN A 103 -2.83 -17.22 9.25
N GLU A 104 -1.57 -17.54 8.98
CA GLU A 104 -0.43 -16.81 9.51
C GLU A 104 -0.45 -15.35 9.04
N TYR A 105 -0.76 -15.10 7.76
CA TYR A 105 -0.77 -13.78 7.17
C TYR A 105 -1.74 -12.80 7.86
N TYR A 106 -3.00 -13.19 8.07
CA TYR A 106 -3.98 -12.30 8.71
C TYR A 106 -3.74 -12.11 10.20
N ARG A 107 -3.17 -13.11 10.89
CA ARG A 107 -2.70 -12.95 12.26
C ARG A 107 -1.50 -11.99 12.34
N GLU A 108 -0.63 -12.00 11.34
CA GLU A 108 0.47 -11.06 11.24
C GLU A 108 -0.02 -9.65 10.91
N TYR A 109 -1.04 -9.51 10.06
CA TYR A 109 -1.71 -8.24 9.80
C TYR A 109 -2.25 -7.62 11.09
N HIS A 110 -3.02 -8.38 11.85
CA HIS A 110 -3.52 -7.97 13.16
C HIS A 110 -2.39 -7.54 14.11
N LYS A 111 -1.34 -8.35 14.26
CA LYS A 111 -0.18 -8.02 15.11
C LYS A 111 0.53 -6.75 14.65
N PHE A 112 0.65 -6.55 13.37
CA PHE A 112 1.27 -5.33 12.82
C PHE A 112 0.43 -4.09 13.14
N PHE A 113 -0.88 -4.16 13.01
CA PHE A 113 -1.76 -3.05 13.39
C PHE A 113 -1.72 -2.76 14.88
N GLN A 114 -1.75 -3.79 15.72
CA GLN A 114 -1.54 -3.62 17.16
C GLN A 114 -0.21 -2.93 17.47
N TYR A 115 0.86 -3.30 16.77
CA TYR A 115 2.14 -2.64 16.90
C TYR A 115 2.06 -1.16 16.53
N LEU A 116 1.43 -0.80 15.41
CA LEU A 116 1.24 0.59 15.00
C LEU A 116 0.48 1.40 16.06
N GLU A 117 -0.62 0.88 16.56
CA GLU A 117 -1.42 1.51 17.61
C GLU A 117 -0.61 1.72 18.91
N HIS A 118 0.08 0.68 19.38
CA HIS A 118 0.90 0.77 20.61
C HIS A 118 2.11 1.69 20.45
N SER A 119 2.66 1.80 19.25
CA SER A 119 3.77 2.73 18.95
C SER A 119 3.33 4.17 18.80
N GLY A 120 2.02 4.46 18.85
CA GLY A 120 1.46 5.80 18.70
C GLY A 120 1.44 6.30 17.25
N ALA A 121 1.49 5.39 16.26
CA ALA A 121 1.35 5.75 14.87
C ALA A 121 -0.06 6.31 14.60
N LYS A 122 -0.15 7.36 13.80
CA LYS A 122 -1.45 7.86 13.33
C LYS A 122 -1.94 6.96 12.19
N LEU A 123 -3.04 6.26 12.44
CA LEU A 123 -3.66 5.35 11.48
C LEU A 123 -4.79 6.04 10.72
N LEU A 124 -4.85 5.81 9.41
CA LEU A 124 -5.88 6.30 8.51
C LEU A 124 -6.31 5.17 7.59
N SER A 125 -7.60 5.06 7.33
CA SER A 125 -8.10 4.23 6.24
C SER A 125 -7.90 4.93 4.89
N SER A 126 -7.83 4.16 3.81
CA SER A 126 -7.72 4.72 2.46
C SER A 126 -8.88 5.68 2.14
N ILE A 127 -10.10 5.40 2.63
CA ILE A 127 -11.25 6.27 2.40
C ILE A 127 -11.14 7.61 3.17
N GLU A 128 -10.52 7.62 4.35
CA GLU A 128 -10.23 8.87 5.07
C GLU A 128 -9.16 9.70 4.38
N CYS A 129 -8.38 9.08 3.49
CA CYS A 129 -7.36 9.75 2.70
C CYS A 129 -7.88 10.24 1.34
N ALA A 130 -9.13 9.97 0.99
CA ALA A 130 -9.72 10.47 -0.24
C ALA A 130 -9.53 12.00 -0.36
N GLU A 131 -8.97 12.45 -1.47
CA GLU A 131 -8.64 13.86 -1.73
C GLU A 131 -7.60 14.46 -0.74
N ARG A 132 -6.92 13.63 0.06
CA ARG A 132 -5.93 14.10 1.03
C ARG A 132 -4.56 14.23 0.39
N MET A 133 -3.81 15.22 0.89
CA MET A 133 -2.44 15.51 0.48
C MET A 133 -1.50 15.43 1.68
N PHE A 134 -0.46 14.61 1.56
CA PHE A 134 0.64 14.57 2.52
C PHE A 134 1.79 15.42 2.01
N ARG A 135 2.24 16.39 2.82
CA ARG A 135 3.27 17.35 2.42
C ARG A 135 4.61 17.07 3.11
N PHE A 136 5.68 17.09 2.33
CA PHE A 136 7.05 16.87 2.77
C PHE A 136 7.96 17.92 2.12
N GLY A 137 8.02 19.12 2.70
CA GLY A 137 8.69 20.25 2.08
C GLY A 137 8.05 20.62 0.73
N ASP A 138 8.85 20.59 -0.34
CA ASP A 138 8.40 20.86 -1.72
C ASP A 138 7.63 19.68 -2.34
N TYR A 139 7.65 18.51 -1.67
CA TYR A 139 6.97 17.30 -2.16
C TYR A 139 5.57 17.18 -1.59
N MET A 140 4.68 16.64 -2.40
CA MET A 140 3.30 16.35 -2.05
C MET A 140 2.92 14.98 -2.59
N LEU A 141 2.32 14.15 -1.74
CA LEU A 141 1.74 12.88 -2.12
C LEU A 141 0.22 13.00 -1.99
N GLU A 142 -0.46 12.93 -3.13
CA GLU A 142 -1.91 13.11 -3.26
C GLU A 142 -2.59 11.76 -3.43
N CYS A 143 -3.66 11.51 -2.67
CA CYS A 143 -4.51 10.33 -2.82
C CYS A 143 -5.54 10.59 -3.91
N LEU A 144 -5.40 9.95 -5.07
CA LEU A 144 -6.33 10.06 -6.19
C LEU A 144 -7.48 9.06 -6.12
N TYR A 145 -7.27 7.92 -5.45
CA TYR A 145 -8.27 6.88 -5.22
C TYR A 145 -8.00 6.20 -3.87
N PRO A 146 -9.03 5.88 -3.08
CA PRO A 146 -10.46 5.97 -3.38
C PRO A 146 -10.97 7.41 -3.47
N LEU A 147 -12.06 7.61 -4.21
CA LEU A 147 -12.81 8.86 -4.16
C LEU A 147 -13.62 8.93 -2.86
N LYS A 148 -13.96 10.14 -2.41
CA LYS A 148 -14.64 10.40 -1.13
C LYS A 148 -15.91 9.56 -0.87
N ASN A 149 -16.62 9.21 -1.93
CA ASN A 149 -17.87 8.44 -1.86
C ASN A 149 -17.71 7.02 -2.43
N SER A 150 -16.48 6.54 -2.62
CA SER A 150 -16.23 5.18 -3.08
C SER A 150 -16.65 4.16 -2.04
N THR A 151 -17.20 3.05 -2.51
CA THR A 151 -17.39 1.85 -1.69
C THR A 151 -16.22 0.91 -1.93
N MET A 152 -15.39 0.72 -0.92
CA MET A 152 -14.29 -0.23 -0.93
C MET A 152 -14.87 -1.64 -0.71
N ARG A 153 -15.17 -2.35 -1.79
CA ARG A 153 -15.86 -3.65 -1.73
C ARG A 153 -15.05 -4.70 -0.97
N SER A 154 -13.76 -4.79 -1.23
CA SER A 154 -12.88 -5.72 -0.52
C SER A 154 -12.89 -5.47 1.00
N VAL A 155 -12.93 -4.20 1.41
CA VAL A 155 -12.99 -3.80 2.82
C VAL A 155 -14.33 -4.19 3.44
N VAL A 156 -15.45 -3.95 2.76
CA VAL A 156 -16.79 -4.32 3.24
C VAL A 156 -16.86 -5.82 3.50
N TYR A 157 -16.34 -6.64 2.58
CA TYR A 157 -16.34 -8.09 2.76
C TYR A 157 -15.29 -8.59 3.75
N ALA A 158 -14.13 -7.92 3.85
CA ALA A 158 -13.17 -8.21 4.91
C ALA A 158 -13.77 -7.94 6.30
N MET A 159 -14.51 -6.85 6.47
CA MET A 159 -15.21 -6.56 7.73
C MET A 159 -16.33 -7.58 8.02
N ALA A 160 -17.06 -8.02 7.00
CA ALA A 160 -18.06 -9.06 7.16
C ALA A 160 -17.44 -10.40 7.65
N LEU A 161 -16.21 -10.71 7.23
CA LEU A 161 -15.46 -11.88 7.70
C LEU A 161 -15.03 -11.81 9.17
N CYS A 162 -15.19 -10.67 9.83
CA CYS A 162 -14.94 -10.50 11.27
C CYS A 162 -16.16 -10.87 12.13
N ASP A 163 -17.34 -11.13 11.54
CA ASP A 163 -18.55 -11.54 12.29
C ASP A 163 -18.41 -12.98 12.79
N GLN A 164 -18.43 -13.18 14.11
CA GLN A 164 -18.30 -14.50 14.75
C GLN A 164 -19.52 -15.43 14.50
N ASN A 165 -20.63 -14.89 13.97
CA ASN A 165 -21.85 -15.64 13.68
C ASN A 165 -21.99 -16.03 12.19
N LEU A 166 -20.91 -15.92 11.39
CA LEU A 166 -20.93 -16.29 9.98
C LEU A 166 -21.33 -17.76 9.78
N THR A 167 -22.24 -17.97 8.85
CA THR A 167 -22.45 -19.32 8.30
C THR A 167 -21.32 -19.69 7.35
N GLU A 168 -21.06 -20.99 7.16
CA GLU A 168 -20.03 -21.46 6.23
C GLU A 168 -20.26 -20.95 4.78
N GLU A 169 -21.51 -20.89 4.35
CA GLU A 169 -21.90 -20.41 3.02
C GLU A 169 -21.61 -18.90 2.89
N SER A 170 -22.07 -18.08 3.84
CA SER A 170 -21.84 -16.64 3.88
C SER A 170 -20.35 -16.32 3.96
N MET A 171 -19.59 -17.10 4.72
CA MET A 171 -18.14 -16.94 4.82
C MET A 171 -17.45 -17.20 3.48
N LYS A 172 -17.74 -18.32 2.82
CA LYS A 172 -17.16 -18.65 1.50
C LYS A 172 -17.46 -17.56 0.47
N TRP A 173 -18.71 -17.12 0.42
CA TRP A 173 -19.15 -16.06 -0.48
C TRP A 173 -18.43 -14.73 -0.21
N ALA A 174 -18.37 -14.28 1.05
CA ALA A 174 -17.69 -13.04 1.41
C ALA A 174 -16.19 -13.11 1.09
N LEU A 175 -15.56 -14.28 1.34
CA LEU A 175 -14.16 -14.51 1.04
C LEU A 175 -13.84 -14.43 -0.46
N ASP A 176 -14.69 -15.03 -1.28
CA ASP A 176 -14.50 -14.99 -2.74
C ASP A 176 -14.61 -13.57 -3.28
N ILE A 177 -15.59 -12.79 -2.82
CA ILE A 177 -15.72 -11.40 -3.25
C ILE A 177 -14.56 -10.55 -2.73
N HIS A 178 -14.17 -10.69 -1.46
CA HIS A 178 -13.01 -10.01 -0.91
C HIS A 178 -11.78 -10.21 -1.79
N LYS A 179 -11.44 -11.47 -2.12
CA LYS A 179 -10.27 -11.79 -2.95
C LYS A 179 -10.36 -11.22 -4.37
N GLN A 180 -11.56 -11.23 -4.98
CA GLN A 180 -11.76 -10.75 -6.33
C GLN A 180 -11.68 -9.22 -6.44
N THR A 181 -12.04 -8.50 -5.38
CA THR A 181 -12.18 -7.04 -5.40
C THR A 181 -11.00 -6.29 -4.77
N CYS A 182 -10.03 -6.99 -4.16
CA CYS A 182 -8.86 -6.33 -3.55
C CYS A 182 -8.11 -5.42 -4.53
N ASN A 183 -7.87 -5.87 -5.77
CA ASN A 183 -7.17 -5.08 -6.77
C ASN A 183 -7.99 -3.86 -7.23
N GLU A 184 -9.33 -3.99 -7.31
CA GLU A 184 -10.22 -2.88 -7.65
C GLU A 184 -10.12 -1.74 -6.62
N ASP A 185 -9.86 -2.11 -5.36
CA ASP A 185 -9.80 -1.19 -4.21
C ASP A 185 -8.37 -0.69 -3.91
N SER A 186 -7.38 -0.99 -4.78
CA SER A 186 -6.02 -0.45 -4.63
C SER A 186 -6.04 1.07 -4.59
N SER A 187 -5.48 1.66 -3.53
CA SER A 187 -5.34 3.11 -3.46
C SER A 187 -4.29 3.60 -4.47
N ILE A 188 -4.57 4.74 -5.09
CA ILE A 188 -3.74 5.35 -6.14
C ILE A 188 -3.20 6.68 -5.64
N TRP A 189 -1.88 6.85 -5.78
CA TRP A 189 -1.16 7.98 -5.21
C TRP A 189 -0.32 8.69 -6.27
N LEU A 190 -0.36 10.02 -6.26
CA LEU A 190 0.42 10.87 -7.16
C LEU A 190 1.46 11.66 -6.36
N LEU A 191 2.73 11.44 -6.64
CA LEU A 191 3.82 12.24 -6.11
C LEU A 191 4.04 13.47 -6.99
N LYS A 192 4.03 14.64 -6.37
CA LYS A 192 4.30 15.93 -7.00
C LYS A 192 5.48 16.62 -6.33
N ARG A 193 6.12 17.54 -7.06
CA ARG A 193 7.07 18.50 -6.52
C ARG A 193 6.84 19.87 -7.18
N ASN A 194 6.58 20.89 -6.38
CA ASN A 194 6.31 22.26 -6.90
C ASN A 194 5.27 22.26 -8.03
N GLU A 195 4.13 21.58 -7.83
CA GLU A 195 3.04 21.39 -8.81
C GLU A 195 3.38 20.51 -10.04
N GLU A 196 4.60 19.98 -10.15
CA GLU A 196 4.97 19.04 -11.20
C GLU A 196 4.68 17.59 -10.77
N ASP A 197 4.00 16.84 -11.64
CA ASP A 197 3.74 15.41 -11.44
C ASP A 197 5.01 14.61 -11.67
N LEU A 198 5.47 13.85 -10.67
CA LEU A 198 6.72 13.09 -10.74
C LEU A 198 6.48 11.58 -10.94
N ALA A 199 5.57 10.99 -10.16
CA ALA A 199 5.33 9.55 -10.20
C ALA A 199 3.90 9.22 -9.76
N LEU A 200 3.32 8.20 -10.40
CA LEU A 200 2.01 7.63 -10.07
C LEU A 200 2.21 6.21 -9.53
N PHE A 201 1.68 5.93 -8.34
CA PHE A 201 1.69 4.63 -7.68
C PHE A 201 0.27 4.08 -7.65
N ALA A 202 0.02 3.01 -8.37
CA ALA A 202 -1.31 2.49 -8.59
C ALA A 202 -1.56 1.13 -7.92
N GLY A 203 -0.56 0.56 -7.25
CA GLY A 203 -0.65 -0.80 -6.73
C GLY A 203 -1.09 -1.76 -7.83
N ASP A 204 -2.00 -2.67 -7.52
CA ASP A 204 -2.59 -3.61 -8.48
C ASP A 204 -3.94 -3.13 -9.04
N SER A 205 -4.20 -1.82 -9.04
CA SER A 205 -5.46 -1.24 -9.49
C SER A 205 -5.84 -1.73 -10.90
N THR A 206 -7.15 -1.88 -11.13
CA THR A 206 -7.66 -2.24 -12.45
C THR A 206 -7.63 -1.03 -13.39
N ASP A 207 -7.72 -1.28 -14.71
CA ASP A 207 -7.81 -0.20 -15.70
C ASP A 207 -9.02 0.72 -15.45
N GLU A 208 -10.12 0.17 -14.95
CA GLU A 208 -11.32 0.94 -14.60
C GLU A 208 -11.07 1.84 -13.39
N THR A 209 -10.47 1.31 -12.33
CA THR A 209 -10.10 2.08 -11.13
C THR A 209 -9.13 3.20 -11.49
N LEU A 210 -8.11 2.90 -12.30
CA LEU A 210 -7.13 3.87 -12.74
C LEU A 210 -7.77 5.00 -13.58
N ARG A 211 -8.67 4.66 -14.54
CA ARG A 211 -9.41 5.66 -15.32
C ARG A 211 -10.28 6.54 -14.42
N THR A 212 -10.93 5.95 -13.43
CA THR A 212 -11.78 6.67 -12.46
C THR A 212 -10.93 7.65 -11.64
N ALA A 213 -9.77 7.23 -11.14
CA ALA A 213 -8.85 8.08 -10.40
C ALA A 213 -8.34 9.27 -11.23
N LEU A 214 -8.06 9.04 -12.50
CA LEU A 214 -7.53 10.05 -13.42
C LEU A 214 -8.60 10.91 -14.09
N CYS A 215 -9.89 10.60 -13.88
CA CYS A 215 -10.99 11.38 -14.44
C CYS A 215 -11.00 12.78 -13.81
N GLY A 216 -10.66 13.80 -14.59
CA GLY A 216 -10.53 15.18 -14.11
C GLY A 216 -9.10 15.61 -13.71
N HIS A 217 -8.17 14.68 -13.61
CA HIS A 217 -6.75 14.99 -13.48
C HIS A 217 -6.10 15.08 -14.87
N ILE A 218 -5.67 16.29 -15.25
CA ILE A 218 -4.78 16.47 -16.40
C ILE A 218 -3.38 16.21 -15.88
N ILE A 219 -2.85 15.00 -16.10
CA ILE A 219 -1.42 14.75 -15.88
C ILE A 219 -0.68 15.60 -16.91
N THR A 220 -0.10 16.68 -16.47
CA THR A 220 0.71 17.57 -17.33
C THR A 220 2.18 17.14 -17.26
N PRO A 221 2.69 16.41 -18.26
CA PRO A 221 4.12 16.16 -18.35
C PRO A 221 4.79 17.47 -18.76
N HIS A 222 5.27 18.26 -17.81
CA HIS A 222 6.17 19.37 -18.06
C HIS A 222 7.61 18.88 -18.00
N SER A 223 8.17 18.66 -19.17
CA SER A 223 9.55 18.38 -19.54
C SER A 223 9.88 16.94 -19.96
N LYS A 224 10.83 16.83 -20.88
CA LYS A 224 11.25 15.61 -21.60
C LYS A 224 12.01 14.57 -20.74
N ASN A 225 12.01 14.68 -19.40
CA ASN A 225 12.86 13.89 -18.52
C ASN A 225 12.10 13.14 -17.40
N TYR A 226 10.77 13.09 -17.42
CA TYR A 226 10.02 12.43 -16.36
C TYR A 226 9.42 11.11 -16.83
N LEU A 227 9.78 10.08 -16.10
CA LEU A 227 9.20 8.74 -16.17
C LEU A 227 7.86 8.80 -15.41
N THR A 228 6.75 9.06 -16.11
CA THR A 228 5.43 8.78 -15.55
C THR A 228 5.32 7.25 -15.44
N MET A 229 5.74 6.71 -14.31
CA MET A 229 5.66 5.29 -14.05
C MET A 229 4.33 4.99 -13.37
N ALA A 230 3.37 4.44 -14.11
CA ALA A 230 2.34 3.63 -13.50
C ALA A 230 3.02 2.33 -13.05
N LEU A 231 3.43 2.29 -11.77
CA LEU A 231 4.03 1.10 -11.18
C LEU A 231 2.89 0.15 -10.79
N THR A 232 2.46 -0.66 -11.75
CA THR A 232 1.67 -1.85 -11.48
C THR A 232 2.53 -3.06 -11.81
N SER A 233 2.46 -4.11 -11.02
CA SER A 233 3.13 -5.39 -11.29
C SER A 233 2.82 -5.96 -12.68
N ARG A 234 1.70 -5.53 -13.29
CA ARG A 234 1.28 -5.89 -14.65
C ARG A 234 2.01 -5.14 -15.75
N PHE A 235 2.42 -3.89 -15.53
CA PHE A 235 3.05 -3.07 -16.56
C PHE A 235 4.48 -3.54 -16.89
N PHE A 236 5.24 -3.99 -15.89
CA PHE A 236 6.57 -4.56 -16.09
C PHE A 236 6.58 -5.87 -16.88
N ARG A 237 5.51 -6.69 -16.83
CA ARG A 237 5.39 -7.90 -17.67
C ARG A 237 5.25 -7.59 -19.15
N SER A 238 4.75 -6.42 -19.52
CA SER A 238 4.61 -5.96 -20.91
C SER A 238 5.93 -5.41 -21.47
N MET A 239 6.73 -4.71 -20.67
CA MET A 239 7.98 -4.10 -21.13
C MET A 239 9.16 -5.09 -21.18
N SER A 240 9.18 -6.14 -20.36
CA SER A 240 10.25 -7.15 -20.38
C SER A 240 10.22 -8.10 -21.59
N LYS A 241 9.27 -7.95 -22.51
CA LYS A 241 9.18 -8.75 -23.76
C LYS A 241 9.74 -8.03 -24.99
N ASN A 242 10.18 -6.77 -24.86
CA ASN A 242 10.62 -5.95 -25.98
C ASN A 242 12.00 -5.31 -25.79
N PHE A 243 12.87 -5.90 -24.94
CA PHE A 243 14.28 -5.55 -24.85
C PHE A 243 15.13 -6.81 -24.87
#